data_0be2d8aa222fa921dd8589d81540bc6a
#
_entry.id   0be2d8aa222fa921dd8589d81540bc6a
#
_cell.length_a   1.000
_cell.length_b   1.000
_cell.length_c   1.000
_cell.angle_alpha   90.00
_cell.angle_beta   90.00
_cell.angle_gamma   90.00
#
_symmetry.space_group_name_H-M   'P 1'
#
loop_
_entity.id
_entity.type
_entity.pdbx_description
1 polymer ?
#
loop_
_entity_poly.entity_id
_entity_poly.type
_entity_poly.pdbx_seq_one_letter_code
_entity_poly.pdbx_strand_id
1 'polypeptide(L)'
;MSKKVHYHPLTILLHILSALKAWVPFIVIGIIRNGFKDGWETLLIFGGAATLLSMWACVKYFFESYTIDADKMVIYEGIIRKKEIEVTYERMQAIKQRQWFFLVPFHVVSLQIETAGGESKPEVNIPAIPIRVFNEIEHYRQHANDKQEKNFPEQQADEAVIEKSPLYEEQAVKYQLTNRQIFLFGITDLSVFMGIFVVLLTIERFMSKEWVDEVADVTISAVQTGGLFVVAFGILFMVVAMLFAMIKSMITYYHFKVSYFEKTLTIERGLLEKHVQKIPLNKVQGIRIKQNILRRLLGISSVELILAGGQEQKENADNTAKVLLLPIINESELYSVLQMIYADWQMAKPTIQAVSRGRWFYFSRWSIAVLLPLAIISFFFYWWLGTILLLGLLFGIATDLLNSHNQGLAFLSESRLCIQNYQYFTKVQTFIDRAKVQSIEETSTPFLYRKDLAHLSLQLREGNGCLNVKLRYMKGKDIQRVTRFFRTAV
;
A
#
# COMPACT_ATOMS: atom_id res chain seq x y z
N MET A 1 8.59 38.74 10.83
CA MET A 1 8.92 37.53 11.65
C MET A 1 7.62 36.88 12.07
N SER A 2 7.28 35.73 11.52
CA SER A 2 6.07 35.02 11.89
C SER A 2 6.16 34.52 13.33
N LYS A 3 5.05 34.56 14.05
CA LYS A 3 4.98 34.19 15.47
C LYS A 3 5.04 32.65 15.59
N LYS A 4 5.95 32.13 16.45
CA LYS A 4 5.94 30.69 16.77
C LYS A 4 4.62 30.33 17.46
N VAL A 5 3.95 29.32 16.91
CA VAL A 5 2.67 28.82 17.40
C VAL A 5 2.86 27.37 17.85
N HIS A 6 2.35 27.03 19.03
CA HIS A 6 2.32 25.66 19.53
C HIS A 6 1.22 24.85 18.84
N TYR A 7 1.39 23.54 18.78
CA TYR A 7 0.34 22.63 18.35
C TYR A 7 -0.90 22.71 19.24
N HIS A 8 -2.00 22.17 18.76
CA HIS A 8 -3.22 22.12 19.58
C HIS A 8 -3.01 21.20 20.80
N PRO A 9 -3.57 21.50 21.99
CA PRO A 9 -3.37 20.70 23.21
C PRO A 9 -3.72 19.20 23.07
N LEU A 10 -4.62 18.85 22.14
CA LEU A 10 -4.93 17.45 21.81
C LEU A 10 -3.73 16.65 21.27
N THR A 11 -2.62 17.31 20.92
CA THR A 11 -1.34 16.67 20.60
C THR A 11 -0.86 15.77 21.75
N ILE A 12 -1.05 16.18 22.99
CA ILE A 12 -0.70 15.38 24.17
C ILE A 12 -1.42 14.03 24.14
N LEU A 13 -2.74 14.05 23.88
CA LEU A 13 -3.54 12.83 23.77
C LEU A 13 -3.05 11.92 22.65
N LEU A 14 -2.71 12.50 21.48
CA LEU A 14 -2.17 11.72 20.35
C LEU A 14 -0.81 11.10 20.65
N HIS A 15 0.07 11.80 21.37
CA HIS A 15 1.35 11.26 21.80
C HIS A 15 1.16 10.11 22.80
N ILE A 16 0.23 10.25 23.75
CA ILE A 16 -0.11 9.19 24.72
C ILE A 16 -0.66 7.96 23.97
N LEU A 17 -1.62 8.14 23.06
CA LEU A 17 -2.19 7.04 22.28
C LEU A 17 -1.13 6.33 21.42
N SER A 18 -0.22 7.08 20.81
CA SER A 18 0.87 6.48 20.00
C SER A 18 1.84 5.67 20.86
N ALA A 19 2.14 6.16 22.06
CA ALA A 19 2.98 5.46 23.02
C ALA A 19 2.29 4.19 23.55
N LEU A 20 1.01 4.27 23.93
CA LEU A 20 0.23 3.11 24.36
C LEU A 20 0.14 2.04 23.27
N LYS A 21 -0.08 2.43 22.02
CA LYS A 21 -0.09 1.50 20.86
C LYS A 21 1.21 0.71 20.74
N ALA A 22 2.36 1.35 21.00
CA ALA A 22 3.66 0.67 20.97
C ALA A 22 3.83 -0.35 22.08
N TRP A 23 3.12 -0.18 23.20
CA TRP A 23 3.19 -1.08 24.37
C TRP A 23 2.18 -2.23 24.32
N VAL A 24 1.13 -2.14 23.52
CA VAL A 24 0.11 -3.19 23.39
C VAL A 24 0.71 -4.60 23.19
N PRO A 25 1.70 -4.84 22.30
CA PRO A 25 2.29 -6.17 22.16
C PRO A 25 2.93 -6.67 23.46
N PHE A 26 3.63 -5.81 24.20
CA PHE A 26 4.29 -6.17 25.47
C PHE A 26 3.27 -6.46 26.56
N ILE A 27 2.17 -5.70 26.63
CA ILE A 27 1.06 -5.94 27.55
C ILE A 27 0.42 -7.29 27.26
N VAL A 28 0.12 -7.59 26.00
CA VAL A 28 -0.46 -8.87 25.58
C VAL A 28 0.46 -10.04 25.93
N ILE A 29 1.77 -9.91 25.65
CA ILE A 29 2.76 -10.92 26.01
C ILE A 29 2.84 -11.10 27.54
N GLY A 30 2.82 -10.01 28.30
CA GLY A 30 2.84 -10.05 29.75
C GLY A 30 1.63 -10.79 30.33
N ILE A 31 0.43 -10.52 29.82
CA ILE A 31 -0.81 -11.20 30.24
C ILE A 31 -0.78 -12.70 29.87
N ILE A 32 -0.34 -13.04 28.67
CA ILE A 32 -0.26 -14.44 28.20
C ILE A 32 0.74 -15.24 29.05
N ARG A 33 1.91 -14.64 29.35
CA ARG A 33 2.99 -15.33 30.06
C ARG A 33 2.71 -15.55 31.56
N ASN A 34 2.18 -14.54 32.26
CA ASN A 34 2.03 -14.57 33.73
C ASN A 34 0.63 -15.02 34.15
N GLY A 35 -0.32 -15.15 33.22
CA GLY A 35 -1.72 -15.39 33.54
C GLY A 35 -2.36 -14.25 34.33
N PHE A 36 -3.63 -14.39 34.70
CA PHE A 36 -4.31 -13.41 35.56
C PHE A 36 -3.98 -13.56 37.08
N LYS A 37 -3.15 -14.55 37.48
CA LYS A 37 -2.88 -14.85 38.86
C LYS A 37 -1.95 -13.82 39.55
N ASP A 38 -0.99 -13.26 38.81
CA ASP A 38 -0.07 -12.21 39.29
C ASP A 38 -0.43 -10.83 38.71
N GLY A 39 -1.72 -10.60 38.50
CA GLY A 39 -2.26 -9.42 37.80
C GLY A 39 -1.87 -8.07 38.45
N TRP A 40 -1.63 -8.05 39.77
CA TRP A 40 -1.31 -6.82 40.50
C TRP A 40 0.09 -6.28 40.17
N GLU A 41 1.12 -7.14 40.16
CA GLU A 41 2.48 -6.74 39.82
C GLU A 41 2.58 -6.30 38.37
N THR A 42 1.93 -7.03 37.49
CA THR A 42 1.84 -6.70 36.05
C THR A 42 1.16 -5.33 35.86
N LEU A 43 0.05 -5.07 36.55
CA LEU A 43 -0.65 -3.78 36.49
C LEU A 43 0.21 -2.63 37.03
N LEU A 44 1.00 -2.82 38.11
CA LEU A 44 1.90 -1.80 38.63
C LEU A 44 3.02 -1.46 37.64
N ILE A 45 3.64 -2.45 37.01
CA ILE A 45 4.70 -2.24 36.03
C ILE A 45 4.15 -1.49 34.79
N PHE A 46 3.05 -1.97 34.21
CA PHE A 46 2.47 -1.34 33.02
C PHE A 46 1.81 0.00 33.36
N GLY A 47 1.18 0.15 34.53
CA GLY A 47 0.63 1.41 34.99
C GLY A 47 1.71 2.46 35.22
N GLY A 48 2.81 2.08 35.88
CA GLY A 48 3.99 2.93 36.06
C GLY A 48 4.62 3.37 34.76
N ALA A 49 4.79 2.44 33.81
CA ALA A 49 5.30 2.74 32.48
C ALA A 49 4.35 3.69 31.70
N ALA A 50 3.06 3.47 31.75
CA ALA A 50 2.07 4.34 31.11
C ALA A 50 2.09 5.77 31.70
N THR A 51 2.28 5.90 32.99
CA THR A 51 2.40 7.20 33.69
C THR A 51 3.66 7.95 33.22
N LEU A 52 4.81 7.27 33.18
CA LEU A 52 6.07 7.85 32.70
C LEU A 52 5.96 8.30 31.23
N LEU A 53 5.33 7.48 30.38
CA LEU A 53 5.09 7.82 28.98
C LEU A 53 4.16 9.03 28.82
N SER A 54 3.12 9.12 29.65
CA SER A 54 2.21 10.27 29.65
C SER A 54 2.94 11.56 30.05
N MET A 55 3.80 11.47 31.06
CA MET A 55 4.63 12.61 31.46
C MET A 55 5.61 13.02 30.39
N TRP A 56 6.25 12.07 29.72
CA TRP A 56 7.11 12.32 28.55
C TRP A 56 6.36 12.97 27.39
N ALA A 57 5.14 12.53 27.09
CA ALA A 57 4.28 13.12 26.07
C ALA A 57 3.92 14.58 26.35
N CYS A 58 3.63 14.91 27.62
CA CYS A 58 3.42 16.29 28.06
C CYS A 58 4.66 17.16 27.86
N VAL A 59 5.82 16.66 28.28
CA VAL A 59 7.09 17.40 28.10
C VAL A 59 7.35 17.65 26.63
N LYS A 60 7.20 16.64 25.76
CA LYS A 60 7.40 16.74 24.32
C LYS A 60 6.54 17.84 23.68
N TYR A 61 5.28 17.96 24.07
CA TYR A 61 4.36 18.98 23.56
C TYR A 61 4.88 20.42 23.74
N PHE A 62 5.49 20.75 24.87
CA PHE A 62 6.02 22.10 25.13
C PHE A 62 7.20 22.47 24.27
N PHE A 63 7.91 21.49 23.68
CA PHE A 63 9.07 21.72 22.82
C PHE A 63 8.75 21.66 21.32
N GLU A 64 7.50 21.40 20.97
CA GLU A 64 7.03 21.35 19.59
C GLU A 64 6.28 22.64 19.23
N SER A 65 6.68 23.28 18.11
CA SER A 65 6.05 24.49 17.60
C SER A 65 6.26 24.60 16.10
N TYR A 66 5.48 25.45 15.45
CA TYR A 66 5.60 25.72 14.03
C TYR A 66 5.44 27.20 13.70
N THR A 67 5.94 27.61 12.53
CA THR A 67 5.71 28.92 11.94
C THR A 67 5.28 28.75 10.49
N ILE A 68 4.37 29.59 10.02
CA ILE A 68 3.88 29.62 8.64
C ILE A 68 4.27 30.95 8.05
N ASP A 69 5.07 30.94 7.00
CA ASP A 69 5.41 32.09 6.17
C ASP A 69 4.77 31.93 4.78
N ALA A 70 4.81 32.97 3.95
CA ALA A 70 4.22 32.92 2.61
C ALA A 70 4.90 31.91 1.66
N ASP A 71 6.19 31.64 1.85
CA ASP A 71 6.98 30.78 0.96
C ASP A 71 7.33 29.42 1.57
N LYS A 72 7.35 29.31 2.91
CA LYS A 72 7.79 28.13 3.63
C LYS A 72 7.08 27.94 4.96
N MET A 73 7.04 26.70 5.41
CA MET A 73 6.66 26.31 6.77
C MET A 73 7.90 25.83 7.51
N VAL A 74 8.07 26.26 8.77
CA VAL A 74 9.18 25.84 9.63
C VAL A 74 8.63 25.17 10.87
N ILE A 75 9.16 23.99 11.18
CA ILE A 75 8.77 23.17 12.32
C ILE A 75 9.94 23.02 13.25
N TYR A 76 9.67 23.23 14.52
CA TYR A 76 10.65 23.12 15.61
C TYR A 76 10.30 21.91 16.45
N GLU A 77 11.22 20.95 16.57
CA GLU A 77 11.07 19.73 17.33
C GLU A 77 12.29 19.44 18.19
N GLY A 78 12.10 18.71 19.29
CA GLY A 78 13.16 18.10 20.09
C GLY A 78 13.42 18.77 21.42
N ILE A 79 13.60 17.94 22.45
CA ILE A 79 13.84 18.34 23.85
C ILE A 79 15.34 18.60 24.06
N ILE A 80 16.19 17.61 23.77
CA ILE A 80 17.64 17.67 23.97
C ILE A 80 18.33 18.16 22.71
N ARG A 81 18.00 17.55 21.57
CA ARG A 81 18.50 17.92 20.25
C ARG A 81 17.43 18.69 19.50
N LYS A 82 17.58 20.00 19.43
CA LYS A 82 16.66 20.84 18.67
C LYS A 82 16.84 20.58 17.19
N LYS A 83 15.73 20.27 16.50
CA LYS A 83 15.65 20.05 15.06
C LYS A 83 14.73 21.12 14.48
N GLU A 84 15.20 21.80 13.46
CA GLU A 84 14.45 22.76 12.66
C GLU A 84 14.29 22.16 11.28
N ILE A 85 13.04 22.02 10.83
CA ILE A 85 12.70 21.43 9.55
C ILE A 85 12.00 22.52 8.74
N GLU A 86 12.68 23.00 7.68
CA GLU A 86 12.11 23.95 6.74
C GLU A 86 11.54 23.20 5.53
N VAL A 87 10.27 23.48 5.21
CA VAL A 87 9.59 22.92 4.05
C VAL A 87 9.01 24.04 3.20
N THR A 88 9.53 24.21 1.99
CA THR A 88 8.97 25.13 1.00
C THR A 88 7.74 24.52 0.34
N TYR A 89 6.71 25.32 0.07
CA TYR A 89 5.46 24.83 -0.52
C TYR A 89 5.65 24.19 -1.90
N GLU A 90 6.61 24.67 -2.68
CA GLU A 90 6.98 24.14 -4.00
C GLU A 90 7.52 22.71 -3.93
N ARG A 91 8.16 22.33 -2.82
CA ARG A 91 8.72 20.99 -2.62
C ARG A 91 7.70 19.98 -2.11
N MET A 92 6.52 20.43 -1.66
CA MET A 92 5.47 19.55 -1.15
C MET A 92 4.86 18.72 -2.28
N GLN A 93 5.06 17.41 -2.24
CA GLN A 93 4.54 16.48 -3.25
C GLN A 93 3.14 15.99 -2.93
N ALA A 94 2.91 15.62 -1.69
CA ALA A 94 1.62 15.17 -1.21
C ALA A 94 1.36 15.65 0.22
N ILE A 95 0.13 16.04 0.48
CA ILE A 95 -0.33 16.35 1.83
C ILE A 95 -1.39 15.30 2.17
N LYS A 96 -1.14 14.56 3.26
CA LYS A 96 -2.08 13.60 3.84
C LYS A 96 -2.68 14.21 5.09
N GLN A 97 -3.98 14.35 5.10
CA GLN A 97 -4.74 14.78 6.26
C GLN A 97 -5.33 13.54 6.95
N ARG A 98 -5.15 13.46 8.26
CA ARG A 98 -5.71 12.41 9.12
C ARG A 98 -6.54 13.06 10.21
N GLN A 99 -7.76 12.61 10.42
CA GLN A 99 -8.64 13.15 11.46
C GLN A 99 -9.33 12.01 12.21
N TRP A 100 -8.90 11.77 13.43
CA TRP A 100 -9.56 10.83 14.32
C TRP A 100 -10.95 11.33 14.71
N PHE A 101 -11.89 10.42 14.92
CA PHE A 101 -13.27 10.74 15.26
C PHE A 101 -13.39 11.68 16.49
N PHE A 102 -12.49 11.54 17.46
CA PHE A 102 -12.47 12.41 18.65
C PHE A 102 -11.83 13.79 18.40
N LEU A 103 -11.17 14.02 17.29
CA LEU A 103 -10.64 15.31 16.85
C LEU A 103 -11.68 16.14 16.07
N VAL A 104 -12.71 15.47 15.51
CA VAL A 104 -13.75 16.11 14.68
C VAL A 104 -14.48 17.25 15.44
N PRO A 105 -14.94 17.07 16.70
CA PRO A 105 -15.61 18.12 17.44
C PRO A 105 -14.77 19.38 17.66
N PHE A 106 -13.44 19.24 17.68
CA PHE A 106 -12.49 20.35 17.91
C PHE A 106 -11.99 21.00 16.61
N HIS A 107 -12.44 20.51 15.44
CA HIS A 107 -11.96 20.97 14.13
C HIS A 107 -10.44 20.93 13.98
N VAL A 108 -9.82 19.85 14.48
CA VAL A 108 -8.38 19.62 14.49
C VAL A 108 -8.04 18.43 13.58
N VAL A 109 -6.91 18.55 12.90
CA VAL A 109 -6.42 17.52 11.96
C VAL A 109 -4.93 17.26 12.18
N SER A 110 -4.49 16.04 11.91
CA SER A 110 -3.07 15.67 11.79
C SER A 110 -2.66 15.81 10.32
N LEU A 111 -1.47 16.35 10.07
CA LEU A 111 -0.92 16.46 8.72
C LEU A 111 0.37 15.66 8.58
N GLN A 112 0.52 15.01 7.45
CA GLN A 112 1.75 14.41 6.99
C GLN A 112 2.12 15.04 5.66
N ILE A 113 3.28 15.68 5.61
CA ILE A 113 3.78 16.37 4.41
C ILE A 113 4.93 15.57 3.84
N GLU A 114 4.84 15.26 2.56
CA GLU A 114 5.85 14.54 1.80
C GLU A 114 6.52 15.48 0.80
N THR A 115 7.85 15.48 0.79
CA THR A 115 8.65 16.34 -0.10
C THR A 115 9.49 15.55 -1.10
N ALA A 116 10.04 16.22 -2.10
CA ALA A 116 10.73 15.59 -3.23
C ALA A 116 12.10 14.96 -2.92
N GLY A 117 12.63 15.09 -1.72
CA GLY A 117 13.97 14.63 -1.35
C GLY A 117 14.06 13.85 -0.06
N GLY A 118 12.92 13.56 0.58
CA GLY A 118 12.87 12.91 1.89
C GLY A 118 13.32 11.45 1.87
N GLU A 119 13.97 11.02 2.94
CA GLU A 119 14.23 9.61 3.25
C GLU A 119 12.89 8.89 3.53
N SER A 120 12.95 7.60 3.83
CA SER A 120 11.82 6.66 3.99
C SER A 120 10.70 7.04 4.99
N LYS A 121 10.69 8.25 5.54
CA LYS A 121 9.65 8.78 6.44
C LYS A 121 9.10 10.09 5.88
N PRO A 122 7.82 10.43 6.14
CA PRO A 122 7.34 11.76 5.82
C PRO A 122 8.27 12.79 6.48
N GLU A 123 8.70 13.77 5.71
CA GLU A 123 9.66 14.76 6.18
C GLU A 123 9.11 15.52 7.37
N VAL A 124 7.79 15.69 7.38
CA VAL A 124 7.05 16.39 8.44
C VAL A 124 5.79 15.63 8.83
N ASN A 125 5.65 15.42 10.13
CA ASN A 125 4.43 14.88 10.73
C ASN A 125 3.95 15.83 11.83
N ILE A 126 2.84 16.50 11.57
CA ILE A 126 2.23 17.47 12.49
C ILE A 126 1.07 16.78 13.19
N PRO A 127 1.15 16.56 14.51
CA PRO A 127 0.18 15.73 15.22
C PRO A 127 -1.23 16.33 15.27
N ALA A 128 -1.36 17.63 15.58
CA ALA A 128 -2.65 18.27 15.69
C ALA A 128 -2.58 19.78 15.41
N ILE A 129 -3.26 20.23 14.35
CA ILE A 129 -3.44 21.65 14.03
C ILE A 129 -4.91 21.94 13.70
N PRO A 130 -5.37 23.18 13.90
CA PRO A 130 -6.69 23.61 13.47
C PRO A 130 -6.85 23.47 11.95
N ILE A 131 -8.05 23.10 11.50
CA ILE A 131 -8.35 22.92 10.06
C ILE A 131 -8.15 24.23 9.26
N ARG A 132 -8.28 25.39 9.91
CA ARG A 132 -8.00 26.69 9.28
C ARG A 132 -6.56 26.82 8.82
N VAL A 133 -5.62 26.36 9.64
CA VAL A 133 -4.17 26.34 9.36
C VAL A 133 -3.86 25.42 8.18
N PHE A 134 -4.55 24.28 8.13
CA PHE A 134 -4.43 23.38 6.98
C PHE A 134 -4.87 24.04 5.67
N ASN A 135 -6.01 24.74 5.68
CA ASN A 135 -6.52 25.45 4.50
C ASN A 135 -5.56 26.57 4.06
N GLU A 136 -4.92 27.25 5.00
CA GLU A 136 -3.89 28.27 4.71
C GLU A 136 -2.65 27.65 4.04
N ILE A 137 -2.13 26.53 4.55
CA ILE A 137 -1.02 25.79 3.94
C ILE A 137 -1.39 25.35 2.52
N GLU A 138 -2.60 24.84 2.32
CA GLU A 138 -3.04 24.38 1.00
C GLU A 138 -3.17 25.54 0.00
N HIS A 139 -3.65 26.70 0.46
CA HIS A 139 -3.73 27.91 -0.35
C HIS A 139 -2.33 28.37 -0.80
N TYR A 140 -1.34 28.46 0.10
CA TYR A 140 0.03 28.80 -0.27
C TYR A 140 0.65 27.79 -1.24
N ARG A 141 0.38 26.49 -1.04
CA ARG A 141 0.86 25.42 -1.93
C ARG A 141 0.29 25.54 -3.35
N GLN A 142 -1.00 25.85 -3.48
CA GLN A 142 -1.63 26.04 -4.79
C GLN A 142 -1.01 27.24 -5.52
N HIS A 143 -0.84 28.36 -4.86
CA HIS A 143 -0.21 29.56 -5.44
C HIS A 143 1.27 29.34 -5.81
N ALA A 144 2.02 28.56 -5.06
CA ALA A 144 3.40 28.23 -5.39
C ALA A 144 3.48 27.36 -6.67
N ASN A 145 2.57 26.43 -6.85
CA ASN A 145 2.50 25.59 -8.06
C ASN A 145 2.09 26.40 -9.31
N ASP A 146 1.14 27.34 -9.17
CA ASP A 146 0.69 28.20 -10.27
C ASP A 146 1.82 29.13 -10.77
N LYS A 147 2.72 29.57 -9.88
CA LYS A 147 3.92 30.35 -10.25
C LYS A 147 4.93 29.52 -11.06
N GLN A 148 5.08 28.25 -10.77
CA GLN A 148 5.97 27.36 -11.54
C GLN A 148 5.43 27.05 -12.94
N GLU A 149 4.12 26.89 -13.12
CA GLU A 149 3.51 26.69 -14.45
C GLU A 149 3.65 27.94 -15.34
N LYS A 150 3.57 29.15 -14.79
CA LYS A 150 3.75 30.42 -15.54
C LYS A 150 5.19 30.71 -16.00
N ASN A 151 6.18 30.03 -15.44
CA ASN A 151 7.60 30.18 -15.85
C ASN A 151 8.01 29.32 -17.05
N PHE A 152 7.11 28.48 -17.58
CA PHE A 152 7.27 27.84 -18.89
C PHE A 152 6.48 28.68 -19.91
N PRO A 153 7.10 29.14 -21.04
CA PRO A 153 6.42 29.99 -22.00
C PRO A 153 5.40 29.19 -22.79
N GLU A 154 4.15 29.18 -22.34
CA GLU A 154 2.99 28.82 -23.13
C GLU A 154 2.08 30.04 -23.34
N GLN A 155 1.68 30.19 -24.59
CA GLN A 155 0.95 31.25 -25.23
C GLN A 155 -0.27 31.77 -24.43
N GLN A 156 -0.40 33.09 -24.47
CA GLN A 156 -1.49 33.92 -23.97
C GLN A 156 -2.89 33.31 -24.20
N ALA A 157 -3.61 33.08 -23.11
CA ALA A 157 -5.05 33.01 -23.08
C ALA A 157 -5.55 33.82 -21.88
N ASP A 158 -6.48 34.69 -22.16
CA ASP A 158 -7.02 35.79 -21.34
C ASP A 158 -7.28 35.48 -19.85
N GLU A 159 -6.83 36.45 -19.02
CA GLU A 159 -7.16 36.56 -17.60
C GLU A 159 -8.68 36.83 -17.41
N ALA A 160 -9.40 35.81 -17.02
CA ALA A 160 -10.67 35.99 -16.30
C ALA A 160 -10.44 35.61 -14.84
N VAL A 161 -10.37 36.61 -13.99
CA VAL A 161 -10.43 36.46 -12.53
C VAL A 161 -11.80 35.87 -12.17
N ILE A 162 -11.85 34.57 -11.95
CA ILE A 162 -13.05 33.89 -11.46
C ILE A 162 -12.90 33.74 -9.94
N GLU A 163 -13.65 34.54 -9.19
CA GLU A 163 -13.93 34.33 -7.77
C GLU A 163 -14.40 32.87 -7.55
N LYS A 164 -13.64 32.11 -6.76
CA LYS A 164 -13.97 30.72 -6.40
C LYS A 164 -15.22 30.70 -5.53
N SER A 165 -16.38 30.58 -6.16
CA SER A 165 -17.66 30.32 -5.53
C SER A 165 -17.75 28.84 -5.07
N PRO A 166 -18.45 28.52 -3.96
CA PRO A 166 -18.66 27.16 -3.46
C PRO A 166 -19.35 26.19 -4.44
N LEU A 167 -19.90 26.72 -5.54
CA LEU A 167 -20.59 25.96 -6.59
C LEU A 167 -19.70 25.06 -7.45
N TYR A 168 -18.35 25.20 -7.40
CA TYR A 168 -17.42 24.37 -8.18
C TYR A 168 -17.15 22.97 -7.61
N GLU A 169 -17.51 22.72 -6.33
CA GLU A 169 -17.39 21.36 -5.76
C GLU A 169 -18.37 20.36 -6.41
N GLU A 170 -19.43 20.82 -7.06
CA GLU A 170 -20.44 19.97 -7.68
C GLU A 170 -20.03 19.36 -9.03
N GLN A 171 -19.03 19.90 -9.70
CA GLN A 171 -18.58 19.43 -11.03
C GLN A 171 -17.43 18.37 -10.98
N ALA A 172 -16.90 18.04 -9.81
CA ALA A 172 -15.89 17.02 -9.65
C ALA A 172 -16.47 15.63 -9.95
N VAL A 173 -15.80 14.85 -10.79
CA VAL A 173 -16.13 13.43 -10.99
C VAL A 173 -16.00 12.73 -9.64
N LYS A 174 -17.13 12.25 -9.10
CA LYS A 174 -17.17 11.57 -7.80
C LYS A 174 -17.40 10.08 -8.04
N TYR A 175 -16.46 9.26 -7.55
CA TYR A 175 -16.66 7.83 -7.43
C TYR A 175 -16.79 7.48 -5.95
N GLN A 176 -17.85 6.78 -5.57
CA GLN A 176 -18.11 6.39 -4.19
C GLN A 176 -18.37 4.89 -4.11
N LEU A 177 -17.73 4.23 -3.14
CA LEU A 177 -17.99 2.82 -2.87
C LEU A 177 -19.25 2.63 -2.05
N THR A 178 -20.03 1.63 -2.44
CA THR A 178 -21.15 1.12 -1.64
C THR A 178 -20.66 0.21 -0.52
N ASN A 179 -21.42 0.11 0.58
CA ASN A 179 -21.09 -0.79 1.69
C ASN A 179 -20.95 -2.26 1.22
N ARG A 180 -21.75 -2.68 0.23
CA ARG A 180 -21.65 -4.03 -0.38
C ARG A 180 -20.30 -4.26 -1.06
N GLN A 181 -19.77 -3.26 -1.76
CA GLN A 181 -18.46 -3.33 -2.41
C GLN A 181 -17.33 -3.38 -1.38
N ILE A 182 -17.43 -2.60 -0.28
CA ILE A 182 -16.45 -2.63 0.82
C ILE A 182 -16.44 -4.02 1.49
N PHE A 183 -17.60 -4.61 1.68
CA PHE A 183 -17.76 -5.97 2.19
C PHE A 183 -17.07 -7.01 1.29
N LEU A 184 -17.34 -6.96 -0.03
CA LEU A 184 -16.70 -7.85 -1.01
C LEU A 184 -15.18 -7.65 -1.06
N PHE A 185 -14.70 -6.44 -0.87
CA PHE A 185 -13.27 -6.15 -0.78
C PHE A 185 -12.63 -6.86 0.41
N GLY A 186 -13.24 -6.78 1.61
CA GLY A 186 -12.75 -7.43 2.82
C GLY A 186 -12.69 -8.94 2.68
N ILE A 187 -13.74 -9.58 2.17
CA ILE A 187 -13.78 -11.03 1.96
C ILE A 187 -12.72 -11.51 0.97
N THR A 188 -12.42 -10.72 -0.05
CA THR A 188 -11.44 -11.08 -1.08
C THR A 188 -10.00 -10.69 -0.73
N ASP A 189 -9.76 -10.11 0.45
CA ASP A 189 -8.42 -9.73 0.90
C ASP A 189 -7.69 -10.91 1.58
N LEU A 190 -6.91 -11.64 0.78
CA LEU A 190 -6.13 -12.78 1.25
C LEU A 190 -4.99 -12.41 2.21
N SER A 191 -4.58 -11.16 2.29
CA SER A 191 -3.46 -10.72 3.14
C SER A 191 -3.78 -10.86 4.63
N VAL A 192 -5.04 -10.73 5.00
CA VAL A 192 -5.51 -10.88 6.39
C VAL A 192 -5.34 -12.32 6.88
N PHE A 193 -5.63 -13.31 6.02
CA PHE A 193 -5.45 -14.73 6.37
C PHE A 193 -3.99 -15.05 6.67
N MET A 194 -3.05 -14.53 5.84
CA MET A 194 -1.61 -14.68 6.08
C MET A 194 -1.18 -14.00 7.37
N GLY A 195 -1.69 -12.80 7.66
CA GLY A 195 -1.39 -12.08 8.90
C GLY A 195 -1.83 -12.85 10.14
N ILE A 196 -3.05 -13.35 10.16
CA ILE A 196 -3.59 -14.15 11.26
C ILE A 196 -2.79 -15.44 11.43
N PHE A 197 -2.46 -16.13 10.32
CA PHE A 197 -1.64 -17.35 10.36
C PHE A 197 -0.26 -17.09 10.97
N VAL A 198 0.42 -16.01 10.61
CA VAL A 198 1.71 -15.62 11.20
C VAL A 198 1.57 -15.34 12.69
N VAL A 199 0.50 -14.65 13.12
CA VAL A 199 0.23 -14.38 14.54
C VAL A 199 0.04 -15.70 15.30
N LEU A 200 -0.71 -16.66 14.77
CA LEU A 200 -0.90 -17.97 15.39
C LEU A 200 0.40 -18.75 15.55
N LEU A 201 1.26 -18.76 14.51
CA LEU A 201 2.56 -19.43 14.57
C LEU A 201 3.52 -18.77 15.58
N THR A 202 3.34 -17.48 15.86
CA THR A 202 4.21 -16.77 16.82
C THR A 202 3.67 -16.82 18.24
N ILE A 203 2.37 -16.92 18.42
CA ILE A 203 1.74 -16.91 19.76
C ILE A 203 2.13 -18.16 20.58
N GLU A 204 2.37 -19.31 19.91
CA GLU A 204 2.86 -20.54 20.51
C GLU A 204 4.13 -20.33 21.33
N ARG A 205 5.05 -19.46 20.89
CA ARG A 205 6.30 -19.16 21.59
C ARG A 205 6.10 -18.41 22.91
N PHE A 206 4.94 -17.81 23.08
CA PHE A 206 4.60 -16.98 24.26
C PHE A 206 3.62 -17.69 25.19
N MET A 207 3.02 -18.79 24.77
CA MET A 207 2.11 -19.61 25.61
C MET A 207 2.93 -20.50 26.57
N SER A 208 2.36 -20.81 27.74
CA SER A 208 2.97 -21.78 28.66
C SER A 208 2.95 -23.17 28.01
N LYS A 209 3.96 -24.00 28.36
CA LYS A 209 4.03 -25.37 27.81
C LYS A 209 2.77 -26.19 28.12
N GLU A 210 2.19 -25.98 29.32
CA GLU A 210 0.94 -26.65 29.72
C GLU A 210 -0.21 -26.37 28.75
N TRP A 211 -0.37 -25.11 28.32
CA TRP A 211 -1.38 -24.74 27.34
C TRP A 211 -1.10 -25.30 25.95
N VAL A 212 0.16 -25.31 25.55
CA VAL A 212 0.57 -25.88 24.25
C VAL A 212 0.32 -27.36 24.19
N ASP A 213 0.67 -28.09 25.28
CA ASP A 213 0.49 -29.53 25.38
C ASP A 213 -1.01 -29.88 25.44
N GLU A 214 -1.83 -29.13 26.18
CA GLU A 214 -3.30 -29.32 26.22
C GLU A 214 -3.95 -29.10 24.84
N VAL A 215 -3.58 -28.04 24.13
CA VAL A 215 -4.08 -27.79 22.76
C VAL A 215 -3.58 -28.84 21.78
N ALA A 216 -2.33 -29.30 21.92
CA ALA A 216 -1.77 -30.37 21.09
C ALA A 216 -2.51 -31.68 21.32
N ASP A 217 -2.76 -32.08 22.58
CA ASP A 217 -3.50 -33.30 22.93
C ASP A 217 -4.93 -33.27 22.40
N VAL A 218 -5.64 -32.15 22.53
CA VAL A 218 -6.99 -31.97 21.96
C VAL A 218 -6.94 -32.07 20.43
N THR A 219 -5.92 -31.50 19.79
CA THR A 219 -5.77 -31.53 18.33
C THR A 219 -5.44 -32.95 17.84
N ILE A 220 -4.52 -33.66 18.53
CA ILE A 220 -4.14 -35.05 18.19
C ILE A 220 -5.34 -36.00 18.39
N SER A 221 -6.05 -35.87 19.50
CA SER A 221 -7.23 -36.67 19.75
C SER A 221 -8.35 -36.39 18.72
N ALA A 222 -8.52 -35.13 18.31
CA ALA A 222 -9.47 -34.76 17.26
C ALA A 222 -9.08 -35.34 15.88
N VAL A 223 -7.78 -35.37 15.55
CA VAL A 223 -7.27 -36.01 14.32
C VAL A 223 -7.53 -37.55 14.36
N GLN A 224 -7.28 -38.18 15.51
CA GLN A 224 -7.52 -39.63 15.70
C GLN A 224 -9.01 -39.99 15.66
N THR A 225 -9.89 -39.09 16.12
CA THR A 225 -11.35 -39.32 16.16
C THR A 225 -12.03 -39.16 14.80
N GLY A 226 -11.28 -38.86 13.73
CA GLY A 226 -11.84 -38.92 12.37
C GLY A 226 -11.69 -37.72 11.49
N GLY A 227 -10.69 -36.88 11.68
CA GLY A 227 -10.31 -35.79 10.72
C GLY A 227 -11.39 -34.69 10.51
N LEU A 228 -12.68 -35.02 10.73
CA LEU A 228 -13.80 -34.08 10.58
C LEU A 228 -13.69 -32.87 11.51
N PHE A 229 -13.20 -33.07 12.73
CA PHE A 229 -12.99 -31.98 13.68
C PHE A 229 -11.91 -31.00 13.24
N VAL A 230 -10.81 -31.46 12.61
CA VAL A 230 -9.75 -30.62 12.08
C VAL A 230 -10.28 -29.77 10.92
N VAL A 231 -11.09 -30.39 10.04
CA VAL A 231 -11.75 -29.68 8.94
C VAL A 231 -12.74 -28.64 9.47
N ALA A 232 -13.56 -29.00 10.46
CA ALA A 232 -14.53 -28.10 11.08
C ALA A 232 -13.83 -26.92 11.77
N PHE A 233 -12.74 -27.17 12.51
CA PHE A 233 -11.94 -26.12 13.14
C PHE A 233 -11.27 -25.22 12.10
N GLY A 234 -10.74 -25.77 11.01
CA GLY A 234 -10.19 -25.02 9.89
C GLY A 234 -11.25 -24.11 9.22
N ILE A 235 -12.46 -24.61 9.02
CA ILE A 235 -13.59 -23.84 8.50
C ILE A 235 -13.99 -22.72 9.48
N LEU A 236 -14.11 -23.03 10.77
CA LEU A 236 -14.42 -22.04 11.80
C LEU A 236 -13.37 -20.94 11.84
N PHE A 237 -12.09 -21.30 11.82
CA PHE A 237 -10.99 -20.37 11.75
C PHE A 237 -11.07 -19.47 10.50
N MET A 238 -11.37 -20.06 9.33
CA MET A 238 -11.53 -19.32 8.08
C MET A 238 -12.69 -18.31 8.19
N VAL A 239 -13.82 -18.70 8.78
CA VAL A 239 -14.98 -17.81 8.99
C VAL A 239 -14.64 -16.64 9.92
N VAL A 240 -13.95 -16.91 11.04
CA VAL A 240 -13.53 -15.87 11.98
C VAL A 240 -12.54 -14.91 11.33
N ALA A 241 -11.55 -15.43 10.59
CA ALA A 241 -10.60 -14.60 9.84
C ALA A 241 -11.30 -13.72 8.79
N MET A 242 -12.29 -14.27 8.10
CA MET A 242 -13.10 -13.57 7.12
C MET A 242 -13.95 -12.46 7.75
N LEU A 243 -14.57 -12.69 8.89
CA LEU A 243 -15.31 -11.69 9.66
C LEU A 243 -14.39 -10.56 10.12
N PHE A 244 -13.19 -10.90 10.62
CA PHE A 244 -12.20 -9.90 11.02
C PHE A 244 -11.73 -9.06 9.83
N ALA A 245 -11.45 -9.70 8.68
CA ALA A 245 -11.07 -9.01 7.44
C ALA A 245 -12.17 -8.05 6.97
N MET A 246 -13.43 -8.46 7.07
CA MET A 246 -14.59 -7.65 6.73
C MET A 246 -14.71 -6.42 7.64
N ILE A 247 -14.66 -6.61 8.96
CA ILE A 247 -14.74 -5.52 9.94
C ILE A 247 -13.60 -4.52 9.71
N LYS A 248 -12.36 -5.01 9.56
CA LYS A 248 -11.19 -4.18 9.23
C LYS A 248 -11.40 -3.38 7.95
N SER A 249 -11.93 -4.02 6.91
CA SER A 249 -12.20 -3.36 5.62
C SER A 249 -13.28 -2.28 5.76
N MET A 250 -14.36 -2.56 6.47
CA MET A 250 -15.41 -1.57 6.73
C MET A 250 -14.89 -0.36 7.51
N ILE A 251 -14.08 -0.57 8.54
CA ILE A 251 -13.47 0.54 9.30
C ILE A 251 -12.54 1.37 8.41
N THR A 252 -11.71 0.72 7.59
CA THR A 252 -10.66 1.38 6.79
C THR A 252 -11.21 2.12 5.57
N TYR A 253 -12.22 1.54 4.89
CA TYR A 253 -12.74 2.05 3.61
C TYR A 253 -14.16 2.64 3.73
N TYR A 254 -14.63 2.89 4.95
CA TYR A 254 -15.91 3.56 5.17
C TYR A 254 -15.96 4.89 4.44
N HIS A 255 -17.10 5.18 3.79
CA HIS A 255 -17.31 6.41 3.00
C HIS A 255 -16.18 6.71 1.99
N PHE A 256 -15.62 5.66 1.39
CA PHE A 256 -14.57 5.82 0.39
C PHE A 256 -15.10 6.63 -0.80
N LYS A 257 -14.43 7.77 -1.06
CA LYS A 257 -14.75 8.68 -2.15
C LYS A 257 -13.49 9.03 -2.92
N VAL A 258 -13.62 9.10 -4.24
CA VAL A 258 -12.61 9.66 -5.15
C VAL A 258 -13.24 10.83 -5.87
N SER A 259 -12.61 11.99 -5.77
CA SER A 259 -12.99 13.18 -6.52
C SER A 259 -11.80 13.67 -7.34
N TYR A 260 -12.10 14.25 -8.49
CA TYR A 260 -11.11 14.80 -9.40
C TYR A 260 -11.47 16.25 -9.69
N PHE A 261 -10.50 17.13 -9.47
CA PHE A 261 -10.65 18.57 -9.70
C PHE A 261 -9.28 19.18 -10.04
N GLU A 262 -9.20 20.02 -11.06
CA GLU A 262 -7.99 20.78 -11.45
C GLU A 262 -6.71 19.92 -11.45
N LYS A 263 -6.70 18.78 -12.17
CA LYS A 263 -5.57 17.85 -12.26
C LYS A 263 -5.13 17.26 -10.90
N THR A 264 -5.97 17.36 -9.86
CA THR A 264 -5.71 16.80 -8.53
C THR A 264 -6.75 15.74 -8.19
N LEU A 265 -6.29 14.56 -7.79
CA LEU A 265 -7.12 13.50 -7.24
C LEU A 265 -7.21 13.65 -5.73
N THR A 266 -8.42 13.61 -5.19
CA THR A 266 -8.67 13.58 -3.75
C THR A 266 -9.31 12.26 -3.39
N ILE A 267 -8.68 11.51 -2.50
CA ILE A 267 -9.16 10.22 -1.98
C ILE A 267 -9.50 10.41 -0.51
N GLU A 268 -10.76 10.17 -0.15
CA GLU A 268 -11.25 10.21 1.23
C GLU A 268 -11.70 8.83 1.66
N ARG A 269 -11.33 8.40 2.88
CA ARG A 269 -11.72 7.09 3.45
C ARG A 269 -11.63 7.09 4.97
N GLY A 270 -12.35 6.17 5.62
CA GLY A 270 -12.18 5.79 7.01
C GLY A 270 -13.33 6.17 7.93
N LEU A 271 -13.65 5.28 8.87
CA LEU A 271 -14.70 5.44 9.87
C LEU A 271 -14.19 6.06 11.17
N LEU A 272 -13.20 5.43 11.79
CA LEU A 272 -12.62 5.88 13.06
C LEU A 272 -11.58 6.98 12.84
N GLU A 273 -10.88 6.92 11.73
CA GLU A 273 -9.90 7.92 11.33
C GLU A 273 -10.15 8.28 9.86
N LYS A 274 -10.61 9.51 9.64
CA LYS A 274 -10.80 10.02 8.27
C LYS A 274 -9.43 10.35 7.67
N HIS A 275 -9.12 9.70 6.56
CA HIS A 275 -7.93 9.95 5.74
C HIS A 275 -8.35 10.71 4.49
N VAL A 276 -7.74 11.85 4.25
CA VAL A 276 -7.88 12.62 3.00
C VAL A 276 -6.51 12.77 2.38
N GLN A 277 -6.36 12.27 1.16
CA GLN A 277 -5.11 12.33 0.41
C GLN A 277 -5.33 13.04 -0.92
N LYS A 278 -4.57 14.13 -1.14
CA LYS A 278 -4.59 14.90 -2.38
C LYS A 278 -3.36 14.55 -3.21
N ILE A 279 -3.54 14.15 -4.45
CA ILE A 279 -2.52 13.63 -5.35
C ILE A 279 -2.58 14.40 -6.69
N PRO A 280 -1.59 15.20 -7.02
CA PRO A 280 -1.46 15.79 -8.35
C PRO A 280 -1.24 14.71 -9.42
N LEU A 281 -1.91 14.79 -10.56
CA LEU A 281 -1.81 13.79 -11.65
C LEU A 281 -0.40 13.68 -12.23
N ASN A 282 0.36 14.77 -12.26
CA ASN A 282 1.75 14.78 -12.77
C ASN A 282 2.70 13.89 -11.94
N LYS A 283 2.36 13.56 -10.69
CA LYS A 283 3.13 12.67 -9.81
C LYS A 283 2.84 11.19 -10.06
N VAL A 284 1.78 10.87 -10.80
CA VAL A 284 1.43 9.49 -11.14
C VAL A 284 2.43 8.97 -12.18
N GLN A 285 3.11 7.87 -11.84
CA GLN A 285 4.09 7.21 -12.70
C GLN A 285 3.47 6.07 -13.50
N GLY A 286 2.41 5.48 -12.99
CA GLY A 286 1.69 4.38 -13.61
C GLY A 286 0.46 3.98 -12.85
N ILE A 287 -0.36 3.17 -13.49
CA ILE A 287 -1.59 2.61 -12.91
C ILE A 287 -1.46 1.10 -12.91
N ARG A 288 -1.75 0.48 -11.76
CA ARG A 288 -1.67 -0.97 -11.60
C ARG A 288 -3.04 -1.53 -11.28
N ILE A 289 -3.53 -2.43 -12.11
CA ILE A 289 -4.77 -3.17 -11.91
C ILE A 289 -4.40 -4.55 -11.39
N LYS A 290 -4.95 -4.93 -10.23
CA LYS A 290 -4.74 -6.23 -9.59
C LYS A 290 -6.03 -7.02 -9.50
N GLN A 291 -5.94 -8.29 -9.79
CA GLN A 291 -7.05 -9.22 -9.76
C GLN A 291 -6.57 -10.57 -9.23
N ASN A 292 -6.83 -10.86 -7.95
CA ASN A 292 -6.55 -12.17 -7.38
C ASN A 292 -7.58 -13.20 -7.87
N ILE A 293 -7.37 -14.49 -7.56
CA ILE A 293 -8.21 -15.57 -8.08
C ILE A 293 -9.69 -15.40 -7.68
N LEU A 294 -9.97 -15.01 -6.42
CA LEU A 294 -11.33 -14.78 -5.95
C LEU A 294 -11.99 -13.59 -6.65
N ARG A 295 -11.24 -12.49 -6.81
CA ARG A 295 -11.71 -11.30 -7.55
C ARG A 295 -11.96 -11.60 -9.02
N ARG A 296 -11.15 -12.47 -9.62
CA ARG A 296 -11.35 -12.90 -11.00
C ARG A 296 -12.62 -13.71 -11.18
N LEU A 297 -12.95 -14.61 -10.25
CA LEU A 297 -14.21 -15.37 -10.27
C LEU A 297 -15.43 -14.45 -10.12
N LEU A 298 -15.29 -13.37 -9.34
CA LEU A 298 -16.37 -12.41 -9.11
C LEU A 298 -16.40 -11.27 -10.17
N GLY A 299 -15.50 -11.26 -11.16
CA GLY A 299 -15.43 -10.21 -12.17
C GLY A 299 -15.07 -8.82 -11.63
N ILE A 300 -14.33 -8.76 -10.53
CA ILE A 300 -13.93 -7.52 -9.84
C ILE A 300 -12.41 -7.33 -9.83
N SER A 301 -11.98 -6.08 -9.77
CA SER A 301 -10.56 -5.69 -9.77
C SER A 301 -10.29 -4.59 -8.74
N SER A 302 -9.03 -4.39 -8.37
CA SER A 302 -8.57 -3.22 -7.63
C SER A 302 -7.57 -2.42 -8.47
N VAL A 303 -7.57 -1.10 -8.29
CA VAL A 303 -6.69 -0.18 -8.99
C VAL A 303 -5.80 0.55 -7.99
N GLU A 304 -4.50 0.45 -8.21
CA GLU A 304 -3.46 1.13 -7.45
C GLU A 304 -2.76 2.18 -8.32
N LEU A 305 -2.36 3.29 -7.73
CA LEU A 305 -1.50 4.28 -8.36
C LEU A 305 -0.04 4.04 -7.95
N ILE A 306 0.86 4.16 -8.91
CA ILE A 306 2.30 4.21 -8.69
C ILE A 306 2.69 5.69 -8.68
N LEU A 307 3.20 6.19 -7.56
CA LEU A 307 3.53 7.60 -7.37
C LEU A 307 5.05 7.80 -7.30
N ALA A 308 5.53 8.91 -7.85
CA ALA A 308 6.88 9.39 -7.61
C ALA A 308 6.89 10.15 -6.27
N GLY A 309 7.58 9.62 -5.28
CA GLY A 309 7.60 10.18 -3.92
C GLY A 309 6.41 9.69 -3.09
N GLY A 310 6.45 9.99 -1.81
CA GLY A 310 5.44 9.57 -0.85
C GLY A 310 5.63 8.14 -0.37
N GLN A 311 6.20 7.98 0.83
CA GLN A 311 6.17 6.70 1.53
C GLN A 311 5.02 6.70 2.52
N GLU A 312 4.16 5.70 2.44
CA GLU A 312 3.34 5.35 3.58
C GLU A 312 4.25 4.83 4.70
N GLN A 313 4.05 5.36 5.92
CA GLN A 313 4.61 4.75 7.11
C GLN A 313 4.35 3.24 7.08
N LYS A 314 5.37 2.46 7.40
CA LYS A 314 5.29 1.02 7.69
C LYS A 314 4.37 0.78 8.90
N GLU A 315 3.08 0.94 8.75
CA GLU A 315 2.13 0.39 9.73
C GLU A 315 1.75 -1.06 9.43
N ASN A 316 2.01 -1.52 8.19
CA ASN A 316 1.89 -2.93 7.83
C ASN A 316 2.99 -3.24 6.80
N ALA A 317 3.75 -4.27 7.05
CA ALA A 317 4.96 -4.70 6.32
C ALA A 317 4.80 -4.94 4.80
N ASP A 318 3.63 -4.73 4.22
CA ASP A 318 3.28 -5.13 2.86
C ASP A 318 2.96 -3.96 1.90
N ASN A 319 2.98 -2.68 2.36
CA ASN A 319 2.53 -1.55 1.54
C ASN A 319 3.60 -0.46 1.39
N THR A 320 4.59 -0.73 0.56
CA THR A 320 5.44 0.29 -0.05
C THR A 320 4.59 1.18 -0.97
N ALA A 321 4.54 2.49 -0.68
CA ALA A 321 4.14 3.61 -1.59
C ALA A 321 2.89 3.40 -2.49
N LYS A 322 2.01 2.45 -2.18
CA LYS A 322 0.87 2.06 -3.01
C LYS A 322 -0.36 2.85 -2.58
N VAL A 323 -0.83 3.74 -3.42
CA VAL A 323 -2.10 4.43 -3.21
C VAL A 323 -3.21 3.65 -3.92
N LEU A 324 -4.16 3.17 -3.15
CA LEU A 324 -5.31 2.46 -3.66
C LEU A 324 -6.33 3.49 -4.20
N LEU A 325 -6.43 3.60 -5.53
CA LEU A 325 -7.36 4.50 -6.19
C LEU A 325 -8.79 3.97 -6.12
N LEU A 326 -8.96 2.69 -6.50
CA LEU A 326 -10.25 2.00 -6.45
C LEU A 326 -10.04 0.67 -5.75
N PRO A 327 -10.50 0.51 -4.50
CA PRO A 327 -10.37 -0.75 -3.75
C PRO A 327 -11.01 -1.92 -4.47
N ILE A 328 -12.20 -1.69 -5.02
CA ILE A 328 -12.96 -2.67 -5.78
C ILE A 328 -13.78 -1.99 -6.86
N ILE A 329 -13.77 -2.56 -8.05
CA ILE A 329 -14.58 -2.10 -9.19
C ILE A 329 -14.91 -3.30 -10.07
N ASN A 330 -16.10 -3.31 -10.67
CA ASN A 330 -16.49 -4.31 -11.65
C ASN A 330 -15.64 -4.17 -12.93
N GLU A 331 -15.24 -5.29 -13.53
CA GLU A 331 -14.42 -5.27 -14.75
C GLU A 331 -15.13 -4.57 -15.92
N SER A 332 -16.47 -4.58 -15.96
CA SER A 332 -17.29 -3.86 -16.95
C SER A 332 -17.18 -2.34 -16.86
N GLU A 333 -17.06 -1.80 -15.65
CA GLU A 333 -17.05 -0.35 -15.38
C GLU A 333 -15.62 0.20 -15.26
N LEU A 334 -14.63 -0.69 -15.08
CA LEU A 334 -13.25 -0.35 -14.78
C LEU A 334 -12.67 0.69 -15.75
N TYR A 335 -12.73 0.39 -17.03
CA TYR A 335 -12.07 1.25 -18.04
C TYR A 335 -12.83 2.56 -18.27
N SER A 336 -14.17 2.56 -18.16
CA SER A 336 -14.96 3.79 -18.27
C SER A 336 -14.70 4.75 -17.12
N VAL A 337 -14.62 4.23 -15.87
CA VAL A 337 -14.29 5.05 -14.70
C VAL A 337 -12.85 5.57 -14.76
N LEU A 338 -11.90 4.72 -15.18
CA LEU A 338 -10.51 5.16 -15.36
C LEU A 338 -10.39 6.22 -16.45
N GLN A 339 -11.14 6.13 -17.53
CA GLN A 339 -11.14 7.14 -18.58
C GLN A 339 -11.76 8.47 -18.13
N MET A 340 -12.76 8.44 -17.24
CA MET A 340 -13.32 9.67 -16.64
C MET A 340 -12.29 10.38 -15.73
N ILE A 341 -11.47 9.61 -14.99
CA ILE A 341 -10.45 10.14 -14.09
C ILE A 341 -9.20 10.57 -14.87
N TYR A 342 -8.80 9.78 -15.86
CA TYR A 342 -7.58 9.94 -16.66
C TYR A 342 -7.92 10.07 -18.14
N ALA A 343 -8.64 11.13 -18.53
CA ALA A 343 -9.06 11.36 -19.92
C ALA A 343 -7.88 11.31 -20.90
N ASP A 344 -6.74 11.91 -20.51
CA ASP A 344 -5.52 11.96 -21.32
C ASP A 344 -4.87 10.60 -21.56
N TRP A 345 -5.18 9.59 -20.73
CA TRP A 345 -4.54 8.28 -20.80
C TRP A 345 -5.24 7.31 -21.78
N GLN A 346 -6.38 7.69 -22.34
CA GLN A 346 -7.15 6.86 -23.30
C GLN A 346 -7.24 5.40 -22.84
N MET A 347 -7.69 5.20 -21.60
CA MET A 347 -7.72 3.88 -20.96
C MET A 347 -8.72 2.97 -21.64
N ALA A 348 -8.22 2.01 -22.41
CA ALA A 348 -9.02 0.97 -23.04
C ALA A 348 -8.58 -0.43 -22.57
N LYS A 349 -9.44 -1.43 -22.70
CA LYS A 349 -9.09 -2.82 -22.40
C LYS A 349 -7.93 -3.28 -23.28
N PRO A 350 -6.76 -3.62 -22.71
CA PRO A 350 -5.57 -3.94 -23.51
C PRO A 350 -5.71 -5.31 -24.17
N THR A 351 -5.33 -5.40 -25.43
CA THR A 351 -5.16 -6.68 -26.14
C THR A 351 -3.76 -7.22 -25.88
N ILE A 352 -3.62 -8.07 -24.87
CA ILE A 352 -2.32 -8.58 -24.43
C ILE A 352 -1.75 -9.61 -25.40
N GLN A 353 -0.55 -9.35 -25.91
CA GLN A 353 0.24 -10.29 -26.68
C GLN A 353 1.13 -11.09 -25.74
N ALA A 354 0.91 -12.41 -25.64
CA ALA A 354 1.69 -13.28 -24.76
C ALA A 354 3.13 -13.44 -25.29
N VAL A 355 4.12 -13.11 -24.44
CA VAL A 355 5.55 -13.10 -24.81
C VAL A 355 6.33 -14.34 -24.37
N SER A 356 5.80 -15.13 -23.43
CA SER A 356 6.50 -16.30 -22.86
C SER A 356 5.69 -17.59 -22.92
N ARG A 357 4.68 -17.65 -23.78
CA ARG A 357 3.78 -18.82 -23.90
C ARG A 357 4.56 -20.12 -24.20
N GLY A 358 4.25 -21.17 -23.45
CA GLY A 358 4.86 -22.49 -23.61
C GLY A 358 6.25 -22.65 -22.98
N ARG A 359 6.76 -21.65 -22.24
CA ARG A 359 8.09 -21.69 -21.62
C ARG A 359 8.04 -21.91 -20.09
N TRP A 360 6.99 -22.52 -19.59
CA TRP A 360 6.77 -22.73 -18.15
C TRP A 360 7.94 -23.48 -17.47
N PHE A 361 8.60 -24.41 -18.17
CA PHE A 361 9.74 -25.14 -17.63
C PHE A 361 10.91 -24.23 -17.23
N TYR A 362 11.15 -23.14 -17.97
CA TYR A 362 12.20 -22.18 -17.61
C TYR A 362 11.89 -21.44 -16.31
N PHE A 363 10.62 -21.20 -16.03
CA PHE A 363 10.18 -20.59 -14.78
C PHE A 363 10.37 -21.54 -13.61
N SER A 364 9.96 -22.80 -13.73
CA SER A 364 9.92 -23.78 -12.64
C SER A 364 11.21 -24.59 -12.47
N ARG A 365 12.18 -24.51 -13.41
CA ARG A 365 13.35 -25.37 -13.41
C ARG A 365 14.14 -25.40 -12.11
N TRP A 366 14.33 -24.25 -11.47
CA TRP A 366 15.05 -24.14 -10.19
C TRP A 366 14.23 -24.67 -9.03
N SER A 367 12.94 -24.40 -9.01
CA SER A 367 12.03 -24.95 -8.00
C SER A 367 11.99 -26.48 -8.09
N ILE A 368 11.93 -27.05 -9.30
CA ILE A 368 11.98 -28.50 -9.54
C ILE A 368 13.33 -29.06 -9.11
N ALA A 369 14.45 -28.43 -9.54
CA ALA A 369 15.80 -28.93 -9.25
C ALA A 369 16.14 -28.96 -7.76
N VAL A 370 15.56 -28.07 -6.95
CA VAL A 370 15.83 -27.99 -5.51
C VAL A 370 14.75 -28.71 -4.69
N LEU A 371 13.48 -28.40 -4.92
CA LEU A 371 12.40 -28.91 -4.07
C LEU A 371 12.07 -30.38 -4.33
N LEU A 372 12.24 -30.87 -5.55
CA LEU A 372 11.93 -32.27 -5.85
C LEU A 372 12.89 -33.25 -5.15
N PRO A 373 14.24 -33.10 -5.25
CA PRO A 373 15.18 -33.95 -4.49
C PRO A 373 14.95 -33.80 -2.98
N LEU A 374 14.75 -32.58 -2.50
CA LEU A 374 14.53 -32.33 -1.07
C LEU A 374 13.25 -33.01 -0.57
N ALA A 375 12.16 -32.99 -1.35
CA ALA A 375 10.93 -33.70 -1.04
C ALA A 375 11.16 -35.22 -0.99
N ILE A 376 11.86 -35.79 -1.98
CA ILE A 376 12.18 -37.21 -2.03
C ILE A 376 12.99 -37.62 -0.79
N ILE A 377 14.06 -36.89 -0.46
CA ILE A 377 14.87 -37.14 0.72
C ILE A 377 14.03 -37.05 2.00
N SER A 378 13.20 -36.04 2.10
CA SER A 378 12.33 -35.83 3.29
C SER A 378 11.35 -36.99 3.49
N PHE A 379 10.86 -37.64 2.43
CA PHE A 379 9.99 -38.82 2.55
C PHE A 379 10.62 -39.97 3.30
N PHE A 380 11.94 -40.15 3.23
CA PHE A 380 12.65 -41.22 3.95
C PHE A 380 12.76 -40.97 5.45
N PHE A 381 12.75 -39.69 5.88
CA PHE A 381 12.87 -39.32 7.30
C PHE A 381 11.50 -38.96 7.90
N TYR A 382 10.73 -38.16 7.19
CA TYR A 382 9.46 -37.61 7.65
C TYR A 382 8.48 -37.49 6.47
N TRP A 383 7.61 -38.47 6.29
CA TRP A 383 6.65 -38.53 5.18
C TRP A 383 5.80 -37.26 5.04
N TRP A 384 5.38 -36.68 6.18
CA TRP A 384 4.56 -35.45 6.19
C TRP A 384 5.33 -34.25 5.64
N LEU A 385 6.65 -34.12 5.94
CA LEU A 385 7.50 -33.04 5.43
C LEU A 385 7.70 -33.18 3.91
N GLY A 386 7.91 -34.42 3.42
CA GLY A 386 7.98 -34.70 1.99
C GLY A 386 6.69 -34.32 1.27
N THR A 387 5.53 -34.60 1.88
CA THR A 387 4.23 -34.21 1.33
C THR A 387 4.05 -32.70 1.26
N ILE A 388 4.43 -31.94 2.29
CA ILE A 388 4.36 -30.48 2.29
C ILE A 388 5.26 -29.88 1.19
N LEU A 389 6.49 -30.37 1.06
CA LEU A 389 7.42 -29.91 0.02
C LEU A 389 6.91 -30.23 -1.39
N LEU A 390 6.30 -31.39 -1.60
CA LEU A 390 5.70 -31.77 -2.87
C LEU A 390 4.51 -30.88 -3.21
N LEU A 391 3.62 -30.60 -2.25
CA LEU A 391 2.49 -29.67 -2.43
C LEU A 391 2.99 -28.25 -2.74
N GLY A 392 4.04 -27.80 -2.05
CA GLY A 392 4.69 -26.51 -2.34
C GLY A 392 5.28 -26.46 -3.76
N LEU A 393 5.89 -27.54 -4.23
CA LEU A 393 6.41 -27.66 -5.60
C LEU A 393 5.28 -27.62 -6.63
N LEU A 394 4.19 -28.36 -6.41
CA LEU A 394 3.02 -28.35 -7.30
C LEU A 394 2.37 -26.97 -7.37
N PHE A 395 2.23 -26.30 -6.21
CA PHE A 395 1.77 -24.93 -6.13
C PHE A 395 2.67 -23.96 -6.93
N GLY A 396 3.99 -24.09 -6.79
CA GLY A 396 4.98 -23.31 -7.55
C GLY A 396 4.84 -23.52 -9.05
N ILE A 397 4.77 -24.77 -9.50
CA ILE A 397 4.58 -25.12 -10.93
C ILE A 397 3.26 -24.53 -11.47
N ALA A 398 2.17 -24.60 -10.71
CA ALA A 398 0.90 -24.05 -11.12
C ALA A 398 0.97 -22.52 -11.33
N THR A 399 1.65 -21.79 -10.41
CA THR A 399 1.85 -20.34 -10.57
C THR A 399 2.73 -19.99 -11.77
N ASP A 400 3.78 -20.78 -12.01
CA ASP A 400 4.69 -20.60 -13.13
C ASP A 400 4.04 -20.90 -14.49
N LEU A 401 3.16 -21.89 -14.55
CA LEU A 401 2.32 -22.18 -15.71
C LEU A 401 1.41 -20.99 -16.03
N LEU A 402 0.71 -20.46 -15.02
CA LEU A 402 -0.16 -19.28 -15.19
C LEU A 402 0.64 -18.08 -15.68
N ASN A 403 1.82 -17.83 -15.11
CA ASN A 403 2.67 -16.72 -15.52
C ASN A 403 3.18 -16.91 -16.95
N SER A 404 3.69 -18.08 -17.29
CA SER A 404 4.18 -18.40 -18.62
C SER A 404 3.12 -18.23 -19.73
N HIS A 405 1.86 -18.61 -19.47
CA HIS A 405 0.79 -18.50 -20.45
C HIS A 405 0.24 -17.09 -20.62
N ASN A 406 0.21 -16.31 -19.53
CA ASN A 406 -0.52 -15.05 -19.50
C ASN A 406 0.39 -13.81 -19.40
N GLN A 407 1.70 -14.00 -19.20
CA GLN A 407 2.65 -12.88 -19.22
C GLN A 407 2.72 -12.31 -20.63
N GLY A 408 2.54 -10.99 -20.74
CA GLY A 408 2.50 -10.34 -22.03
C GLY A 408 2.55 -8.82 -21.97
N LEU A 409 2.47 -8.21 -23.13
CA LEU A 409 2.48 -6.77 -23.30
C LEU A 409 1.44 -6.32 -24.32
N ALA A 410 1.00 -5.08 -24.22
CA ALA A 410 0.15 -4.42 -25.20
C ALA A 410 0.59 -2.97 -25.37
N PHE A 411 0.81 -2.54 -26.61
CA PHE A 411 1.01 -1.13 -26.92
C PHE A 411 -0.37 -0.48 -27.07
N LEU A 412 -0.64 0.54 -26.24
CA LEU A 412 -1.94 1.23 -26.22
C LEU A 412 -1.93 2.46 -27.13
N SER A 413 -0.81 3.18 -27.15
CA SER A 413 -0.57 4.34 -28.00
C SER A 413 0.92 4.47 -28.28
N GLU A 414 1.35 5.52 -28.98
CA GLU A 414 2.76 5.81 -29.23
C GLU A 414 3.56 6.12 -27.95
N SER A 415 2.88 6.47 -26.87
CA SER A 415 3.51 6.81 -25.58
C SER A 415 3.22 5.83 -24.46
N ARG A 416 2.31 4.84 -24.64
CA ARG A 416 1.81 4.02 -23.53
C ARG A 416 1.87 2.54 -23.78
N LEU A 417 2.32 1.85 -22.73
CA LEU A 417 2.51 0.41 -22.71
C LEU A 417 1.76 -0.20 -21.52
N CYS A 418 1.07 -1.30 -21.74
CA CYS A 418 0.54 -2.15 -20.68
C CYS A 418 1.36 -3.44 -20.59
N ILE A 419 1.84 -3.76 -19.40
CA ILE A 419 2.53 -5.00 -19.07
C ILE A 419 1.63 -5.84 -18.19
N GLN A 420 1.42 -7.09 -18.57
CA GLN A 420 0.70 -8.07 -17.77
C GLN A 420 1.64 -9.14 -17.27
N ASN A 421 1.62 -9.41 -15.98
CA ASN A 421 2.30 -10.54 -15.35
C ASN A 421 1.41 -11.15 -14.26
N TYR A 422 1.84 -12.32 -13.75
CA TYR A 422 1.21 -12.93 -12.59
C TYR A 422 2.20 -12.92 -11.43
N GLN A 423 1.72 -12.50 -10.27
CA GLN A 423 2.43 -12.63 -9.00
C GLN A 423 1.66 -13.68 -8.19
N TYR A 424 2.21 -14.89 -8.11
CA TYR A 424 1.46 -16.06 -7.69
C TYR A 424 0.19 -16.23 -8.53
N PHE A 425 -0.97 -16.25 -7.93
CA PHE A 425 -2.26 -16.34 -8.62
C PHE A 425 -2.94 -14.99 -8.89
N THR A 426 -2.25 -13.88 -8.60
CA THR A 426 -2.77 -12.53 -8.83
C THR A 426 -2.33 -12.02 -10.19
N LYS A 427 -3.30 -11.74 -11.04
CA LYS A 427 -3.08 -11.05 -12.32
C LYS A 427 -2.78 -9.57 -12.02
N VAL A 428 -1.70 -9.09 -12.57
CA VAL A 428 -1.24 -7.70 -12.43
C VAL A 428 -1.07 -7.09 -13.81
N GLN A 429 -1.80 -6.03 -14.10
CA GLN A 429 -1.65 -5.23 -15.32
C GLN A 429 -1.11 -3.86 -14.93
N THR A 430 0.05 -3.50 -15.44
CA THR A 430 0.71 -2.22 -15.15
C THR A 430 0.70 -1.36 -16.40
N PHE A 431 0.00 -0.24 -16.35
CA PHE A 431 -0.06 0.78 -17.39
C PHE A 431 1.03 1.80 -17.14
N ILE A 432 1.88 2.00 -18.11
CA ILE A 432 3.11 2.78 -18.00
C ILE A 432 3.14 3.81 -19.12
N ASP A 433 3.42 5.06 -18.77
CA ASP A 433 3.76 6.09 -19.73
C ASP A 433 5.25 6.02 -20.04
N ARG A 434 5.61 6.12 -21.30
CA ARG A 434 6.99 6.09 -21.79
C ARG A 434 7.87 7.14 -21.12
N ALA A 435 7.37 8.36 -20.95
CA ALA A 435 8.10 9.47 -20.32
C ALA A 435 8.42 9.23 -18.83
N LYS A 436 7.77 8.25 -18.18
CA LYS A 436 7.95 7.94 -16.77
C LYS A 436 8.91 6.77 -16.51
N VAL A 437 9.38 6.09 -17.55
CA VAL A 437 10.35 4.99 -17.43
C VAL A 437 11.75 5.57 -17.26
N GLN A 438 12.42 5.18 -16.15
CA GLN A 438 13.75 5.67 -15.81
C GLN A 438 14.85 4.88 -16.53
N SER A 439 14.70 3.54 -16.58
CA SER A 439 15.67 2.68 -17.24
C SER A 439 15.02 1.43 -17.82
N ILE A 440 15.65 0.89 -18.85
CA ILE A 440 15.32 -0.36 -19.49
C ILE A 440 16.55 -1.23 -19.41
N GLU A 441 16.40 -2.41 -18.84
CA GLU A 441 17.50 -3.38 -18.68
C GLU A 441 17.12 -4.68 -19.37
N GLU A 442 18.01 -5.15 -20.22
CA GLU A 442 17.95 -6.47 -20.83
C GLU A 442 19.00 -7.39 -20.18
N THR A 443 18.53 -8.49 -19.60
CA THR A 443 19.41 -9.45 -18.94
C THR A 443 19.27 -10.83 -19.59
N SER A 444 20.38 -11.43 -20.03
CA SER A 444 20.40 -12.78 -20.56
C SER A 444 21.57 -13.56 -19.97
N THR A 445 21.38 -14.86 -19.76
CA THR A 445 22.47 -15.78 -19.43
C THR A 445 22.98 -16.46 -20.70
N PRO A 446 24.22 -16.99 -20.74
CA PRO A 446 24.75 -17.67 -21.93
C PRO A 446 23.84 -18.78 -22.47
N PHE A 447 23.14 -19.49 -21.59
CA PHE A 447 22.18 -20.54 -21.96
C PHE A 447 20.90 -20.01 -22.58
N LEU A 448 20.40 -18.87 -22.10
CA LEU A 448 19.21 -18.20 -22.63
C LEU A 448 19.53 -17.50 -23.95
N TYR A 449 20.71 -16.88 -24.04
CA TYR A 449 21.18 -16.22 -25.25
C TYR A 449 21.24 -17.18 -26.46
N ARG A 450 21.75 -18.41 -26.28
CA ARG A 450 21.77 -19.46 -27.32
C ARG A 450 20.37 -19.84 -27.82
N LYS A 451 19.31 -19.54 -27.06
CA LYS A 451 17.91 -19.83 -27.41
C LYS A 451 17.10 -18.59 -27.79
N ASP A 452 17.80 -17.47 -28.04
CA ASP A 452 17.19 -16.17 -28.34
C ASP A 452 16.19 -15.75 -27.24
N LEU A 453 16.56 -15.97 -25.96
CA LEU A 453 15.72 -15.61 -24.82
C LEU A 453 16.44 -14.64 -23.89
N ALA A 454 15.72 -13.63 -23.41
CA ALA A 454 16.21 -12.74 -22.37
C ALA A 454 15.08 -12.27 -21.44
N HIS A 455 15.46 -11.58 -20.38
CA HIS A 455 14.57 -10.91 -19.45
C HIS A 455 14.59 -9.42 -19.74
N LEU A 456 13.42 -8.79 -19.75
CA LEU A 456 13.29 -7.36 -19.82
C LEU A 456 12.81 -6.81 -18.48
N SER A 457 13.48 -5.79 -17.97
CA SER A 457 13.12 -5.08 -16.73
C SER A 457 12.95 -3.60 -17.05
N LEU A 458 11.78 -3.06 -16.72
CA LEU A 458 11.49 -1.63 -16.80
C LEU A 458 11.48 -1.07 -15.40
N GLN A 459 12.23 0.00 -15.16
CA GLN A 459 12.28 0.67 -13.87
C GLN A 459 11.44 1.94 -13.89
N LEU A 460 10.52 2.03 -12.94
CA LEU A 460 9.69 3.20 -12.69
C LEU A 460 10.04 3.74 -11.30
N ARG A 461 9.91 5.04 -11.11
CA ARG A 461 10.03 5.62 -9.78
C ARG A 461 8.80 5.26 -8.95
N GLU A 462 9.02 4.63 -7.79
CA GLU A 462 7.96 4.31 -6.82
C GLU A 462 8.42 4.77 -5.43
N GLY A 463 7.77 5.78 -4.89
CA GLY A 463 8.22 6.40 -3.64
C GLY A 463 9.66 6.93 -3.76
N ASN A 464 10.50 6.55 -2.80
CA ASN A 464 11.94 6.84 -2.80
C ASN A 464 12.78 5.73 -3.44
N GLY A 465 12.14 4.70 -3.97
CA GLY A 465 12.78 3.57 -4.64
C GLY A 465 12.39 3.44 -6.10
N CYS A 466 12.72 2.28 -6.66
CA CYS A 466 12.37 1.91 -8.03
C CYS A 466 11.48 0.67 -8.04
N LEU A 467 10.39 0.75 -8.78
CA LEU A 467 9.56 -0.40 -9.12
C LEU A 467 10.14 -1.09 -10.36
N ASN A 468 10.52 -2.34 -10.21
CA ASN A 468 10.94 -3.17 -11.34
C ASN A 468 9.76 -3.97 -11.91
N VAL A 469 9.31 -3.60 -13.10
CA VAL A 469 8.32 -4.37 -13.86
C VAL A 469 9.05 -5.32 -14.80
N LYS A 470 9.04 -6.63 -14.48
CA LYS A 470 9.83 -7.63 -15.19
C LYS A 470 8.97 -8.50 -16.11
N LEU A 471 9.45 -8.70 -17.33
CA LEU A 471 8.99 -9.72 -18.27
C LEU A 471 10.10 -10.77 -18.44
N ARG A 472 9.78 -12.03 -18.16
CA ARG A 472 10.78 -13.11 -18.17
C ARG A 472 10.68 -13.96 -19.42
N TYR A 473 11.84 -14.45 -19.90
CA TYR A 473 11.96 -15.39 -21.01
C TYR A 473 11.26 -14.91 -22.30
N MET A 474 11.46 -13.66 -22.66
CA MET A 474 11.00 -13.07 -23.92
C MET A 474 11.90 -13.50 -25.09
N LYS A 475 11.37 -13.55 -26.30
CA LYS A 475 12.18 -13.67 -27.53
C LYS A 475 12.85 -12.34 -27.84
N GLY A 476 14.03 -12.41 -28.45
CA GLY A 476 14.79 -11.23 -28.84
C GLY A 476 13.99 -10.27 -29.73
N LYS A 477 13.15 -10.78 -30.65
CA LYS A 477 12.24 -9.98 -31.48
C LYS A 477 11.26 -9.13 -30.67
N ASP A 478 10.69 -9.69 -29.60
CA ASP A 478 9.74 -8.98 -28.73
C ASP A 478 10.45 -7.91 -27.92
N ILE A 479 11.68 -8.20 -27.45
CA ILE A 479 12.53 -7.24 -26.71
C ILE A 479 12.90 -6.08 -27.64
N GLN A 480 13.37 -6.36 -28.85
CA GLN A 480 13.70 -5.30 -29.83
C GLN A 480 12.51 -4.39 -30.13
N ARG A 481 11.28 -4.95 -30.19
CA ARG A 481 10.06 -4.17 -30.37
C ARG A 481 9.84 -3.20 -29.22
N VAL A 482 10.00 -3.66 -27.98
CA VAL A 482 9.88 -2.80 -26.79
C VAL A 482 11.00 -1.76 -26.76
N THR A 483 12.24 -2.16 -27.01
CA THR A 483 13.39 -1.24 -27.02
C THR A 483 13.22 -0.15 -28.09
N ARG A 484 12.72 -0.53 -29.29
CA ARG A 484 12.39 0.43 -30.36
C ARG A 484 11.31 1.41 -29.90
N PHE A 485 10.23 0.93 -29.28
CA PHE A 485 9.18 1.77 -28.73
C PHE A 485 9.73 2.87 -27.82
N PHE A 486 10.78 2.59 -27.03
CA PHE A 486 11.40 3.57 -26.17
C PHE A 486 12.45 4.45 -26.86
N ARG A 487 13.09 4.00 -27.96
CA ARG A 487 14.14 4.75 -28.68
C ARG A 487 13.58 5.74 -29.72
N THR A 488 12.41 5.50 -30.32
CA THR A 488 11.87 6.31 -31.43
C THR A 488 11.39 7.73 -31.06
N ALA A 489 11.77 8.26 -29.91
CA ALA A 489 11.41 9.61 -29.42
C ALA A 489 12.63 10.51 -29.16
N VAL A 490 13.77 10.19 -29.74
CA VAL A 490 14.94 11.12 -29.78
C VAL A 490 15.01 11.74 -31.15
#